data_46c151fe8ab5dc35b4d55bd66b2a3aef
#
_entry.id   46c151fe8ab5dc35b4d55bd66b2a3aef
#
_cell.length_a   1.000
_cell.length_b   1.000
_cell.length_c   1.000
_cell.angle_alpha   90.00
_cell.angle_beta   90.00
_cell.angle_gamma   90.00
#
_symmetry.space_group_name_H-M   'P 1'
#
loop_
_entity.id
_entity.type
_entity.pdbx_description
1 polymer ?
#
loop_
_entity_poly.entity_id
_entity_poly.type
_entity_poly.pdbx_seq_one_letter_code
_entity_poly.pdbx_strand_id
1 'polypeptide(L)'
;MANATTPIWQQRIASANQQRQQANQWRRRRTLASAQAIEVEQDGRTLLNFCSNDYLGLANQAGEDLAKAALQWGLGSGASHLVCGHSSVHDELEQALAAHTGYPRALLFSTGFMANLGCINALTQRGDLILQDKLNHASLIDGALLSRADFQRYRHLDYDQLQRQLEQRKQEMALVVSDSIFSMDGDLADVARLSQLCQQQNAMLMIDDAHGLGVLGQHGAGVRDHFDLSAAELPLYIGTLGKALGGFGAFAAGDEATMDYLVQFARPYIYTTALPPAVAAAMLANLERMKNDQLRLQLHDSIRYFRQRASELGLNLMASDSPIQPLMVGPETDTLAISAALEADGIWVTAIRPPTVPEGSSRLRITLTAAHQSQHIDRLLVALDRHVPAEQRL
;
A
#
# COMPACT_ATOMS: atom_id res chain seq x y z
N MET A 1 2.46 6.24 -36.18
CA MET A 1 1.59 5.36 -36.98
C MET A 1 0.93 4.40 -36.01
N ALA A 2 -0.40 4.47 -35.84
CA ALA A 2 -1.11 3.51 -34.99
C ALA A 2 -0.99 2.13 -35.67
N ASN A 3 -0.38 1.16 -34.97
CA ASN A 3 -0.38 -0.22 -35.42
C ASN A 3 -1.84 -0.66 -35.58
N ALA A 4 -2.28 -0.90 -36.81
CA ALA A 4 -3.59 -1.47 -37.08
C ALA A 4 -3.66 -2.84 -36.39
N THR A 5 -4.49 -2.95 -35.35
CA THR A 5 -4.74 -4.20 -34.64
C THR A 5 -5.31 -5.22 -35.64
N THR A 6 -4.76 -6.42 -35.68
CA THR A 6 -5.30 -7.47 -36.56
C THR A 6 -6.74 -7.81 -36.18
N PRO A 7 -7.60 -8.26 -37.11
CA PRO A 7 -8.98 -8.63 -36.81
C PRO A 7 -9.12 -9.65 -35.64
N ILE A 8 -8.20 -10.59 -35.52
CA ILE A 8 -8.16 -11.58 -34.42
C ILE A 8 -7.94 -10.89 -33.06
N TRP A 9 -7.02 -9.93 -32.99
CA TRP A 9 -6.77 -9.16 -31.77
C TRP A 9 -7.96 -8.30 -31.39
N GLN A 10 -8.61 -7.64 -32.37
CA GLN A 10 -9.82 -6.86 -32.14
C GLN A 10 -10.95 -7.72 -31.56
N GLN A 11 -11.18 -8.92 -32.12
CA GLN A 11 -12.17 -9.88 -31.61
C GLN A 11 -11.87 -10.30 -30.18
N ARG A 12 -10.60 -10.66 -29.89
CA ARG A 12 -10.17 -11.05 -28.53
C ARG A 12 -10.38 -9.92 -27.52
N ILE A 13 -9.99 -8.70 -27.87
CA ILE A 13 -10.12 -7.52 -27.01
C ILE A 13 -11.61 -7.21 -26.77
N ALA A 14 -12.44 -7.22 -27.83
CA ALA A 14 -13.88 -6.97 -27.70
C ALA A 14 -14.56 -7.99 -26.81
N SER A 15 -14.28 -9.29 -27.01
CA SER A 15 -14.82 -10.37 -26.19
C SER A 15 -14.42 -10.24 -24.73
N ALA A 16 -13.14 -9.99 -24.42
CA ALA A 16 -12.67 -9.80 -23.06
C ALA A 16 -13.32 -8.58 -22.37
N ASN A 17 -13.47 -7.47 -23.11
CA ASN A 17 -14.15 -6.28 -22.61
C ASN A 17 -15.63 -6.54 -22.31
N GLN A 18 -16.33 -7.23 -23.22
CA GLN A 18 -17.73 -7.59 -23.04
C GLN A 18 -17.93 -8.50 -21.83
N GLN A 19 -17.06 -9.51 -21.63
CA GLN A 19 -17.08 -10.38 -20.46
C GLN A 19 -16.94 -9.58 -19.16
N ARG A 20 -15.99 -8.62 -19.12
CA ARG A 20 -15.80 -7.74 -17.96
C ARG A 20 -17.02 -6.89 -17.65
N GLN A 21 -17.70 -6.36 -18.70
CA GLN A 21 -18.93 -5.58 -18.53
C GLN A 21 -20.08 -6.45 -18.01
N GLN A 22 -20.28 -7.63 -18.57
CA GLN A 22 -21.33 -8.58 -18.15
C GLN A 22 -21.13 -9.08 -16.72
N ALA A 23 -19.86 -9.23 -16.29
CA ALA A 23 -19.51 -9.64 -14.93
C ALA A 23 -19.45 -8.47 -13.94
N ASN A 24 -19.96 -7.29 -14.25
CA ASN A 24 -19.83 -6.07 -13.42
C ASN A 24 -18.40 -5.71 -13.00
N GLN A 25 -17.39 -6.23 -13.71
CA GLN A 25 -15.96 -6.03 -13.40
C GLN A 25 -15.33 -4.89 -14.21
N TRP A 26 -16.15 -4.10 -14.91
CA TRP A 26 -15.66 -2.99 -15.70
C TRP A 26 -15.11 -1.87 -14.82
N ARG A 27 -13.84 -1.48 -15.03
CA ARG A 27 -13.18 -0.41 -14.29
C ARG A 27 -13.27 0.89 -15.07
N ARG A 28 -13.63 1.97 -14.38
CA ARG A 28 -13.64 3.33 -14.95
C ARG A 28 -12.71 4.22 -14.12
N ARG A 29 -11.92 5.03 -14.81
CA ARG A 29 -11.15 6.10 -14.13
C ARG A 29 -12.11 7.22 -13.76
N ARG A 30 -11.91 7.80 -12.59
CA ARG A 30 -12.59 9.01 -12.15
C ARG A 30 -11.58 10.16 -12.22
N THR A 31 -11.96 11.27 -12.85
CA THR A 31 -11.10 12.44 -13.02
C THR A 31 -11.48 13.46 -11.95
N LEU A 32 -10.51 13.81 -11.10
CA LEU A 32 -10.68 14.87 -10.11
C LEU A 32 -10.30 16.20 -10.74
N ALA A 33 -11.09 17.24 -10.45
CA ALA A 33 -10.82 18.62 -10.85
C ALA A 33 -10.15 19.44 -9.75
N SER A 34 -9.92 18.83 -8.59
CA SER A 34 -9.24 19.43 -7.44
C SER A 34 -7.97 18.67 -7.08
N ALA A 35 -7.16 19.26 -6.20
CA ALA A 35 -6.10 18.54 -5.50
C ALA A 35 -6.68 17.47 -4.57
N GLN A 36 -5.83 16.50 -4.15
CA GLN A 36 -6.22 15.45 -3.21
C GLN A 36 -6.45 16.06 -1.80
N ALA A 37 -7.66 15.88 -1.27
CA ALA A 37 -8.06 16.39 0.05
C ALA A 37 -9.23 15.56 0.60
N ILE A 38 -9.75 15.98 1.78
CA ILE A 38 -10.97 15.42 2.37
C ILE A 38 -12.18 15.65 1.47
N GLU A 39 -12.27 16.81 0.84
CA GLU A 39 -13.26 17.13 -0.17
C GLU A 39 -12.57 17.23 -1.52
N VAL A 40 -13.12 16.56 -2.53
CA VAL A 40 -12.59 16.54 -3.89
C VAL A 40 -13.69 16.90 -4.87
N GLU A 41 -13.30 17.55 -5.98
CA GLU A 41 -14.21 17.89 -7.06
C GLU A 41 -14.16 16.84 -8.16
N GLN A 42 -15.33 16.28 -8.50
CA GLN A 42 -15.52 15.36 -9.60
C GLN A 42 -16.82 15.66 -10.34
N ASP A 43 -16.74 15.79 -11.65
CA ASP A 43 -17.90 16.05 -12.53
C ASP A 43 -18.78 17.23 -12.06
N GLY A 44 -18.14 18.31 -11.56
CA GLY A 44 -18.80 19.50 -11.03
C GLY A 44 -19.48 19.33 -9.67
N ARG A 45 -19.21 18.24 -8.96
CA ARG A 45 -19.73 17.96 -7.62
C ARG A 45 -18.59 17.87 -6.63
N THR A 46 -18.79 18.41 -5.42
CA THR A 46 -17.90 18.19 -4.28
C THR A 46 -18.29 16.90 -3.58
N LEU A 47 -17.33 16.00 -3.39
CA LEU A 47 -17.50 14.74 -2.69
C LEU A 47 -16.62 14.70 -1.44
N LEU A 48 -17.19 14.30 -0.32
CA LEU A 48 -16.44 13.97 0.90
C LEU A 48 -15.75 12.63 0.71
N ASN A 49 -14.42 12.62 0.77
CA ASN A 49 -13.56 11.54 0.26
C ASN A 49 -13.09 10.60 1.37
N PHE A 50 -13.64 9.39 1.40
CA PHE A 50 -13.19 8.29 2.27
C PHE A 50 -12.46 7.18 1.49
N CYS A 51 -11.78 7.52 0.38
CA CYS A 51 -11.07 6.57 -0.48
C CYS A 51 -9.54 6.76 -0.48
N SER A 52 -9.05 7.89 0.06
CA SER A 52 -7.64 8.27 -0.05
C SER A 52 -6.75 7.43 0.86
N ASN A 53 -5.56 7.06 0.36
CA ASN A 53 -4.50 6.48 1.18
C ASN A 53 -3.53 7.55 1.73
N ASP A 54 -3.82 8.82 1.57
CA ASP A 54 -3.08 9.94 2.18
C ASP A 54 -3.42 10.02 3.69
N TYR A 55 -2.96 9.02 4.45
CA TYR A 55 -3.39 8.79 5.84
C TYR A 55 -3.13 9.96 6.78
N LEU A 56 -2.08 10.73 6.53
CA LEU A 56 -1.72 11.89 7.35
C LEU A 56 -2.14 13.23 6.73
N GLY A 57 -2.75 13.23 5.53
CA GLY A 57 -3.18 14.44 4.85
C GLY A 57 -2.02 15.29 4.32
N LEU A 58 -0.91 14.67 3.94
CA LEU A 58 0.31 15.36 3.52
C LEU A 58 0.41 15.60 2.00
N ALA A 59 -0.52 15.07 1.19
CA ALA A 59 -0.42 15.14 -0.27
C ALA A 59 -0.35 16.57 -0.83
N ASN A 60 -0.89 17.56 -0.13
CA ASN A 60 -0.87 18.97 -0.53
C ASN A 60 0.09 19.84 0.28
N GLN A 61 0.87 19.26 1.21
CA GLN A 61 1.67 20.06 2.14
C GLN A 61 3.05 20.48 1.62
N ALA A 62 3.61 19.72 0.66
CA ALA A 62 4.95 19.96 0.12
C ALA A 62 4.96 20.75 -1.21
N GLY A 63 3.88 21.46 -1.56
CA GLY A 63 3.79 22.16 -2.84
C GLY A 63 4.84 23.26 -3.01
N GLU A 64 5.09 24.06 -1.96
CA GLU A 64 6.13 25.10 -1.99
C GLU A 64 7.55 24.49 -2.02
N ASP A 65 7.79 23.41 -1.26
CA ASP A 65 9.08 22.71 -1.25
C ASP A 65 9.35 22.12 -2.63
N LEU A 66 8.36 21.51 -3.27
CA LEU A 66 8.46 21.01 -4.64
C LEU A 66 8.77 22.12 -5.64
N ALA A 67 8.09 23.27 -5.54
CA ALA A 67 8.33 24.40 -6.43
C ALA A 67 9.75 24.96 -6.30
N LYS A 68 10.24 25.13 -5.06
CA LYS A 68 11.62 25.57 -4.80
C LYS A 68 12.63 24.56 -5.34
N ALA A 69 12.42 23.28 -5.08
CA ALA A 69 13.27 22.21 -5.55
C ALA A 69 13.28 22.10 -7.08
N ALA A 70 12.13 22.31 -7.74
CA ALA A 70 12.05 22.29 -9.20
C ALA A 70 12.86 23.44 -9.86
N LEU A 71 12.94 24.61 -9.22
CA LEU A 71 13.81 25.71 -9.67
C LEU A 71 15.30 25.37 -9.55
N GLN A 72 15.68 24.59 -8.56
CA GLN A 72 17.08 24.18 -8.32
C GLN A 72 17.49 22.97 -9.17
N TRP A 73 16.64 21.94 -9.21
CA TRP A 73 16.98 20.61 -9.74
C TRP A 73 16.36 20.32 -11.13
N GLY A 74 15.43 21.14 -11.59
CA GLY A 74 14.62 20.84 -12.77
C GLY A 74 13.54 19.80 -12.51
N LEU A 75 12.94 19.30 -13.60
CA LEU A 75 11.77 18.39 -13.56
C LEU A 75 12.17 16.91 -13.54
N GLY A 76 13.27 16.53 -14.15
CA GLY A 76 13.62 15.12 -14.36
C GLY A 76 15.06 14.79 -14.01
N SER A 77 15.31 13.51 -13.71
CA SER A 77 16.65 13.00 -13.32
C SER A 77 17.59 12.75 -14.50
N GLY A 78 17.07 12.72 -15.74
CA GLY A 78 17.86 12.55 -16.96
C GLY A 78 18.31 11.10 -17.25
N ALA A 79 18.43 10.23 -16.23
CA ALA A 79 18.86 8.83 -16.37
C ALA A 79 18.43 7.97 -15.17
N SER A 80 18.84 6.69 -15.18
CA SER A 80 18.76 5.83 -13.99
C SER A 80 19.78 6.26 -12.92
N HIS A 81 19.57 5.79 -11.69
CA HIS A 81 20.46 6.07 -10.56
C HIS A 81 21.93 5.76 -10.87
N LEU A 82 22.21 4.63 -11.54
CA LEU A 82 23.58 4.15 -11.81
C LEU A 82 24.29 4.85 -12.99
N VAL A 83 23.57 5.66 -13.77
CA VAL A 83 24.18 6.38 -14.90
C VAL A 83 24.53 7.81 -14.47
N CYS A 84 23.55 8.70 -14.42
CA CYS A 84 23.74 10.09 -13.95
C CYS A 84 22.46 10.68 -13.36
N GLY A 85 21.46 9.85 -13.04
CA GLY A 85 20.17 10.29 -12.50
C GLY A 85 20.13 10.41 -10.98
N HIS A 86 21.21 10.01 -10.27
CA HIS A 86 21.29 10.09 -8.82
C HIS A 86 21.96 11.39 -8.39
N SER A 87 21.28 12.20 -7.62
CA SER A 87 21.76 13.49 -7.11
C SER A 87 21.84 13.48 -5.59
N SER A 88 22.54 14.47 -4.99
CA SER A 88 22.72 14.54 -3.53
C SER A 88 21.40 14.51 -2.75
N VAL A 89 20.31 15.06 -3.31
CA VAL A 89 19.00 15.03 -2.65
C VAL A 89 18.39 13.62 -2.61
N HIS A 90 18.77 12.72 -3.51
CA HIS A 90 18.41 11.30 -3.39
C HIS A 90 19.16 10.65 -2.24
N ASP A 91 20.49 10.87 -2.13
CA ASP A 91 21.29 10.40 -0.98
C ASP A 91 20.72 10.91 0.35
N GLU A 92 20.38 12.20 0.42
CA GLU A 92 19.78 12.80 1.62
C GLU A 92 18.48 12.14 2.00
N LEU A 93 17.59 11.85 1.02
CA LEU A 93 16.33 11.17 1.26
C LEU A 93 16.54 9.70 1.67
N GLU A 94 17.44 8.96 1.02
CA GLU A 94 17.78 7.58 1.39
C GLU A 94 18.32 7.50 2.83
N GLN A 95 19.24 8.39 3.20
CA GLN A 95 19.76 8.47 4.56
C GLN A 95 18.70 8.83 5.59
N ALA A 96 17.82 9.79 5.27
CA ALA A 96 16.74 10.20 6.16
C ALA A 96 15.70 9.10 6.36
N LEU A 97 15.35 8.35 5.31
CA LEU A 97 14.44 7.21 5.39
C LEU A 97 15.05 6.04 6.17
N ALA A 98 16.31 5.72 5.91
CA ALA A 98 17.05 4.70 6.64
C ALA A 98 17.09 5.02 8.14
N ALA A 99 17.49 6.24 8.51
CA ALA A 99 17.53 6.69 9.90
C ALA A 99 16.15 6.67 10.56
N HIS A 100 15.11 7.10 9.84
CA HIS A 100 13.73 7.15 10.36
C HIS A 100 13.19 5.76 10.64
N THR A 101 13.45 4.79 9.77
CA THR A 101 12.98 3.40 9.92
C THR A 101 13.95 2.52 10.71
N GLY A 102 15.12 3.07 11.12
CA GLY A 102 16.12 2.41 11.97
C GLY A 102 16.95 1.35 11.24
N TYR A 103 17.19 1.54 9.94
CA TYR A 103 18.05 0.69 9.14
C TYR A 103 19.39 1.38 8.81
N PRO A 104 20.46 0.59 8.55
CA PRO A 104 21.74 1.14 8.12
C PRO A 104 21.66 1.87 6.78
N ARG A 105 20.85 1.37 5.84
CA ARG A 105 20.76 1.93 4.49
C ARG A 105 19.39 1.76 3.88
N ALA A 106 19.03 2.66 2.96
CA ALA A 106 17.85 2.56 2.11
C ALA A 106 18.20 2.84 0.65
N LEU A 107 17.36 2.32 -0.28
CA LEU A 107 17.44 2.56 -1.73
C LEU A 107 16.09 3.03 -2.24
N LEU A 108 16.06 4.11 -3.02
CA LEU A 108 14.86 4.66 -3.62
C LEU A 108 14.42 3.89 -4.87
N PHE A 109 13.12 3.70 -5.00
CA PHE A 109 12.45 3.17 -6.18
C PHE A 109 11.33 4.11 -6.61
N SER A 110 10.98 4.09 -7.90
CA SER A 110 9.90 4.93 -8.41
C SER A 110 8.52 4.56 -7.85
N THR A 111 8.28 3.30 -7.50
CA THR A 111 7.02 2.82 -6.89
C THR A 111 7.26 1.63 -5.97
N GLY A 112 6.34 1.40 -5.01
CA GLY A 112 6.35 0.18 -4.17
C GLY A 112 6.24 -1.10 -5.00
N PHE A 113 5.49 -1.06 -6.11
CA PHE A 113 5.41 -2.19 -7.03
C PHE A 113 6.80 -2.57 -7.58
N MET A 114 7.59 -1.57 -8.02
CA MET A 114 8.95 -1.79 -8.53
C MET A 114 9.92 -2.23 -7.42
N ALA A 115 9.80 -1.68 -6.22
CA ALA A 115 10.60 -2.09 -5.08
C ALA A 115 10.37 -3.58 -4.76
N ASN A 116 9.11 -4.01 -4.62
CA ASN A 116 8.75 -5.40 -4.36
C ASN A 116 9.26 -6.35 -5.46
N LEU A 117 8.97 -6.03 -6.73
CA LEU A 117 9.49 -6.81 -7.86
C LEU A 117 11.02 -6.89 -7.85
N GLY A 118 11.67 -5.76 -7.66
CA GLY A 118 13.11 -5.64 -7.69
C GLY A 118 13.78 -6.47 -6.59
N CYS A 119 13.31 -6.34 -5.36
CA CYS A 119 13.87 -7.04 -4.21
C CYS A 119 13.67 -8.56 -4.31
N ILE A 120 12.44 -9.00 -4.58
CA ILE A 120 12.15 -10.44 -4.68
C ILE A 120 12.95 -11.09 -5.82
N ASN A 121 12.97 -10.46 -7.00
CA ASN A 121 13.68 -11.03 -8.16
C ASN A 121 15.21 -10.96 -8.04
N ALA A 122 15.75 -10.01 -7.29
CA ALA A 122 17.18 -9.93 -7.04
C ALA A 122 17.63 -11.01 -6.05
N LEU A 123 16.84 -11.23 -5.00
CA LEU A 123 17.19 -12.10 -3.86
C LEU A 123 16.88 -13.56 -4.09
N THR A 124 16.02 -13.90 -5.04
CA THR A 124 15.58 -15.30 -5.25
C THR A 124 15.77 -15.77 -6.70
N GLN A 125 16.04 -17.04 -6.85
CA GLN A 125 16.30 -17.69 -8.13
C GLN A 125 15.67 -19.08 -8.17
N ARG A 126 15.82 -19.77 -9.29
CA ARG A 126 15.36 -21.16 -9.44
C ARG A 126 16.04 -22.06 -8.40
N GLY A 127 15.24 -22.83 -7.68
CA GLY A 127 15.70 -23.70 -6.60
C GLY A 127 15.55 -23.11 -5.19
N ASP A 128 15.23 -21.82 -5.08
CA ASP A 128 14.85 -21.19 -3.82
C ASP A 128 13.34 -21.33 -3.58
N LEU A 129 12.88 -21.07 -2.36
CA LEU A 129 11.48 -21.09 -1.97
C LEU A 129 11.00 -19.68 -1.58
N ILE A 130 9.85 -19.28 -2.11
CA ILE A 130 9.13 -18.08 -1.65
C ILE A 130 7.82 -18.52 -0.99
N LEU A 131 7.61 -18.07 0.26
CA LEU A 131 6.38 -18.29 1.01
C LEU A 131 5.66 -16.96 1.25
N GLN A 132 4.38 -16.88 0.89
CA GLN A 132 3.61 -15.64 0.98
C GLN A 132 2.23 -15.86 1.59
N ASP A 133 1.74 -14.83 2.29
CA ASP A 133 0.34 -14.77 2.67
C ASP A 133 -0.56 -14.74 1.42
N LYS A 134 -1.70 -15.43 1.50
CA LYS A 134 -2.66 -15.54 0.38
C LYS A 134 -3.24 -14.18 -0.04
N LEU A 135 -3.32 -13.21 0.86
CA LEU A 135 -3.87 -11.88 0.61
C LEU A 135 -2.82 -10.79 0.33
N ASN A 136 -1.56 -11.18 0.18
CA ASN A 136 -0.51 -10.25 -0.19
C ASN A 136 -0.84 -9.44 -1.44
N HIS A 137 -0.31 -8.22 -1.47
CA HIS A 137 -0.43 -7.31 -2.60
C HIS A 137 0.07 -7.93 -3.91
N ALA A 138 -0.57 -7.58 -5.02
CA ALA A 138 -0.25 -8.13 -6.36
C ALA A 138 1.23 -8.02 -6.73
N SER A 139 1.93 -6.96 -6.32
CA SER A 139 3.37 -6.79 -6.61
C SER A 139 4.25 -7.86 -5.96
N LEU A 140 3.87 -8.35 -4.78
CA LEU A 140 4.57 -9.44 -4.09
C LEU A 140 4.36 -10.77 -4.83
N ILE A 141 3.11 -11.01 -5.26
CA ILE A 141 2.76 -12.20 -6.05
C ILE A 141 3.49 -12.19 -7.40
N ASP A 142 3.45 -11.06 -8.12
CA ASP A 142 4.11 -10.90 -9.41
C ASP A 142 5.64 -11.03 -9.27
N GLY A 143 6.21 -10.48 -8.19
CA GLY A 143 7.63 -10.66 -7.85
C GLY A 143 8.01 -12.12 -7.71
N ALA A 144 7.22 -12.90 -6.98
CA ALA A 144 7.46 -14.33 -6.82
C ALA A 144 7.34 -15.10 -8.14
N LEU A 145 6.31 -14.81 -8.94
CA LEU A 145 6.12 -15.47 -10.25
C LEU A 145 7.25 -15.16 -11.24
N LEU A 146 7.79 -13.95 -11.22
CA LEU A 146 8.88 -13.55 -12.11
C LEU A 146 10.24 -14.10 -11.69
N SER A 147 10.47 -14.36 -10.40
CA SER A 147 11.75 -14.83 -9.87
C SER A 147 12.12 -16.23 -10.33
N ARG A 148 11.15 -17.03 -10.74
CA ARG A 148 11.27 -18.46 -11.08
C ARG A 148 11.64 -19.36 -9.90
N ALA A 149 11.61 -18.87 -8.67
CA ALA A 149 11.70 -19.67 -7.46
C ALA A 149 10.44 -20.53 -7.28
N ASP A 150 10.52 -21.56 -6.47
CA ASP A 150 9.34 -22.30 -6.05
C ASP A 150 8.47 -21.37 -5.22
N PHE A 151 7.18 -21.25 -5.56
CA PHE A 151 6.27 -20.31 -4.97
C PHE A 151 5.11 -21.02 -4.29
N GLN A 152 4.94 -20.78 -2.98
CA GLN A 152 3.83 -21.31 -2.20
C GLN A 152 3.15 -20.19 -1.41
N ARG A 153 1.86 -20.35 -1.15
CA ARG A 153 1.10 -19.43 -0.32
C ARG A 153 0.51 -20.17 0.88
N TYR A 154 0.57 -19.54 2.05
CA TYR A 154 -0.17 -19.98 3.23
C TYR A 154 -1.49 -19.21 3.34
N ARG A 155 -2.47 -19.78 4.05
CA ARG A 155 -3.75 -19.13 4.33
C ARG A 155 -3.49 -17.86 5.13
N HIS A 156 -4.33 -16.87 4.88
CA HIS A 156 -4.21 -15.56 5.49
C HIS A 156 -4.04 -15.66 7.01
N LEU A 157 -2.94 -15.08 7.52
CA LEU A 157 -2.50 -15.08 8.92
C LEU A 157 -2.37 -16.49 9.57
N ASP A 158 -2.30 -17.57 8.78
CA ASP A 158 -2.11 -18.94 9.29
C ASP A 158 -0.61 -19.24 9.47
N TYR A 159 -0.06 -18.75 10.57
CA TYR A 159 1.36 -18.94 10.90
C TYR A 159 1.72 -20.39 11.19
N ASP A 160 0.77 -21.22 11.63
CA ASP A 160 0.99 -22.65 11.83
C ASP A 160 1.16 -23.37 10.48
N GLN A 161 0.43 -22.96 9.45
CA GLN A 161 0.64 -23.47 8.10
C GLN A 161 2.01 -23.00 7.57
N LEU A 162 2.37 -21.73 7.76
CA LEU A 162 3.69 -21.21 7.38
C LEU A 162 4.82 -22.00 8.05
N GLN A 163 4.71 -22.24 9.36
CA GLN A 163 5.69 -23.01 10.11
C GLN A 163 5.87 -24.41 9.51
N ARG A 164 4.79 -25.15 9.27
CA ARG A 164 4.83 -26.47 8.62
C ARG A 164 5.49 -26.43 7.25
N GLN A 165 5.19 -25.41 6.43
CA GLN A 165 5.79 -25.26 5.10
C GLN A 165 7.30 -24.99 5.19
N LEU A 166 7.74 -24.17 6.15
CA LEU A 166 9.16 -23.92 6.42
C LEU A 166 9.89 -25.18 6.90
N GLU A 167 9.30 -25.95 7.82
CA GLU A 167 9.86 -27.19 8.37
C GLU A 167 9.98 -28.31 7.31
N GLN A 168 9.04 -28.36 6.36
CA GLN A 168 8.97 -29.41 5.36
C GLN A 168 9.69 -29.05 4.04
N ARG A 169 10.24 -27.83 3.93
CA ARG A 169 10.91 -27.38 2.71
C ARG A 169 12.13 -28.24 2.39
N LYS A 170 12.38 -28.40 1.10
CA LYS A 170 13.59 -29.07 0.57
C LYS A 170 14.66 -28.07 0.13
N GLN A 171 14.25 -26.83 -0.10
CA GLN A 171 15.10 -25.74 -0.55
C GLN A 171 15.95 -25.22 0.63
N GLU A 172 17.22 -24.98 0.35
CA GLU A 172 18.13 -24.41 1.33
C GLU A 172 17.77 -22.94 1.65
N MET A 173 17.52 -22.17 0.60
CA MET A 173 17.15 -20.77 0.70
C MET A 173 15.64 -20.59 0.68
N ALA A 174 15.12 -19.81 1.64
CA ALA A 174 13.71 -19.45 1.70
C ALA A 174 13.53 -17.96 2.00
N LEU A 175 12.62 -17.33 1.27
CA LEU A 175 12.16 -15.96 1.50
C LEU A 175 10.69 -15.98 1.91
N VAL A 176 10.39 -15.48 3.11
CA VAL A 176 9.02 -15.23 3.56
C VAL A 176 8.68 -13.77 3.28
N VAL A 177 7.52 -13.55 2.65
CA VAL A 177 7.09 -12.21 2.24
C VAL A 177 5.66 -11.96 2.71
N SER A 178 5.42 -10.81 3.34
CA SER A 178 4.07 -10.40 3.76
C SER A 178 3.87 -8.88 3.67
N ASP A 179 2.62 -8.45 3.42
CA ASP A 179 2.21 -7.12 3.80
C ASP A 179 2.20 -7.01 5.34
N SER A 180 2.47 -5.83 5.87
CA SER A 180 2.30 -5.52 7.30
C SER A 180 0.83 -5.29 7.65
N ILE A 181 0.17 -4.42 6.88
CA ILE A 181 -1.26 -4.16 6.92
C ILE A 181 -1.84 -4.51 5.55
N PHE A 182 -2.84 -5.39 5.52
CA PHE A 182 -3.45 -5.85 4.28
C PHE A 182 -4.40 -4.81 3.71
N SER A 183 -4.20 -4.45 2.46
CA SER A 183 -4.81 -3.28 1.82
C SER A 183 -6.34 -3.33 1.70
N MET A 184 -6.94 -4.53 1.69
CA MET A 184 -8.39 -4.71 1.52
C MET A 184 -9.12 -5.07 2.82
N ASP A 185 -8.39 -5.58 3.80
CA ASP A 185 -8.92 -6.07 5.08
C ASP A 185 -8.56 -5.14 6.25
N GLY A 186 -7.45 -4.41 6.13
CA GLY A 186 -6.99 -3.45 7.13
C GLY A 186 -6.37 -4.10 8.38
N ASP A 187 -6.30 -5.41 8.42
CA ASP A 187 -5.72 -6.16 9.52
C ASP A 187 -4.20 -6.16 9.50
N LEU A 188 -3.60 -6.35 10.66
CA LEU A 188 -2.16 -6.29 10.88
C LEU A 188 -1.59 -7.71 10.96
N ALA A 189 -0.53 -7.97 10.20
CA ALA A 189 0.28 -9.19 10.36
C ALA A 189 1.04 -9.16 11.68
N ASP A 190 1.11 -10.30 12.37
CA ASP A 190 2.02 -10.49 13.51
C ASP A 190 3.47 -10.65 13.00
N VAL A 191 4.11 -9.49 12.72
CA VAL A 191 5.47 -9.46 12.17
C VAL A 191 6.50 -10.01 13.15
N ALA A 192 6.26 -9.89 14.46
CA ALA A 192 7.13 -10.51 15.45
C ALA A 192 7.09 -12.04 15.36
N ARG A 193 5.91 -12.62 15.18
CA ARG A 193 5.75 -14.07 14.94
C ARG A 193 6.37 -14.51 13.62
N LEU A 194 6.19 -13.75 12.56
CA LEU A 194 6.85 -14.01 11.26
C LEU A 194 8.37 -14.00 11.41
N SER A 195 8.93 -12.99 12.06
CA SER A 195 10.37 -12.89 12.33
C SER A 195 10.88 -14.10 13.12
N GLN A 196 10.22 -14.46 14.22
CA GLN A 196 10.58 -15.61 15.02
C GLN A 196 10.62 -16.91 14.21
N LEU A 197 9.60 -17.17 13.38
CA LEU A 197 9.55 -18.36 12.52
C LEU A 197 10.67 -18.36 11.49
N CYS A 198 10.95 -17.22 10.87
CA CYS A 198 12.03 -17.09 9.89
C CYS A 198 13.40 -17.35 10.52
N GLN A 199 13.67 -16.80 11.71
CA GLN A 199 14.92 -17.04 12.43
C GLN A 199 15.09 -18.52 12.81
N GLN A 200 14.05 -19.16 13.37
CA GLN A 200 14.08 -20.59 13.75
C GLN A 200 14.34 -21.52 12.57
N GLN A 201 13.90 -21.10 11.38
CA GLN A 201 13.97 -21.90 10.17
C GLN A 201 15.03 -21.40 9.18
N ASN A 202 15.91 -20.48 9.58
CA ASN A 202 16.94 -19.90 8.69
C ASN A 202 16.35 -19.45 7.35
N ALA A 203 15.26 -18.68 7.42
CA ALA A 203 14.62 -18.03 6.27
C ALA A 203 14.77 -16.51 6.36
N MET A 204 14.84 -15.82 5.23
CA MET A 204 14.85 -14.37 5.20
C MET A 204 13.40 -13.84 5.26
N LEU A 205 13.19 -12.75 6.00
CA LEU A 205 11.90 -12.06 6.07
C LEU A 205 11.94 -10.75 5.29
N MET A 206 10.94 -10.54 4.43
CA MET A 206 10.66 -9.27 3.75
C MET A 206 9.24 -8.81 4.10
N ILE A 207 9.10 -7.56 4.56
CA ILE A 207 7.80 -6.96 4.87
C ILE A 207 7.55 -5.74 3.99
N ASP A 208 6.41 -5.73 3.29
CA ASP A 208 5.86 -4.54 2.65
C ASP A 208 5.03 -3.76 3.69
N ASP A 209 5.60 -2.67 4.17
CA ASP A 209 4.98 -1.78 5.15
C ASP A 209 4.35 -0.53 4.51
N ALA A 210 3.86 -0.68 3.30
CA ALA A 210 3.26 0.44 2.56
C ALA A 210 2.08 1.09 3.28
N HIS A 211 1.37 0.37 4.13
CA HIS A 211 0.24 0.87 4.91
C HIS A 211 0.59 1.16 6.37
N GLY A 212 1.74 0.71 6.88
CA GLY A 212 2.16 0.93 8.26
C GLY A 212 3.13 2.11 8.43
N LEU A 213 3.98 2.39 7.44
CA LEU A 213 4.86 3.57 7.47
C LEU A 213 4.03 4.86 7.65
N GLY A 214 4.40 5.69 8.61
CA GLY A 214 3.67 6.91 9.00
C GLY A 214 2.47 6.67 9.90
N VAL A 215 1.99 5.42 10.02
CA VAL A 215 0.80 5.02 10.81
C VAL A 215 1.21 4.31 12.10
N LEU A 216 2.14 3.37 12.01
CA LEU A 216 2.62 2.53 13.10
C LEU A 216 3.97 3.02 13.64
N GLY A 217 4.27 2.64 14.87
CA GLY A 217 5.54 2.91 15.52
C GLY A 217 5.71 4.35 16.01
N GLN A 218 6.79 4.59 16.76
CA GLN A 218 7.11 5.93 17.25
C GLN A 218 7.44 6.85 16.06
N HIS A 219 6.91 8.06 16.09
CA HIS A 219 7.05 9.03 15.01
C HIS A 219 6.68 8.51 13.61
N GLY A 220 5.91 7.39 13.54
CA GLY A 220 5.51 6.75 12.28
C GLY A 220 6.63 5.94 11.62
N ALA A 221 7.57 5.41 12.39
CA ALA A 221 8.70 4.64 11.87
C ALA A 221 8.31 3.29 11.25
N GLY A 222 7.06 2.89 11.35
CA GLY A 222 6.51 1.71 10.69
C GLY A 222 6.50 0.46 11.56
N VAL A 223 6.22 -0.67 10.92
CA VAL A 223 5.91 -1.94 11.60
C VAL A 223 7.11 -2.52 12.35
N ARG A 224 8.34 -2.28 11.89
CA ARG A 224 9.55 -2.74 12.58
C ARG A 224 9.63 -2.15 14.00
N ASP A 225 9.45 -0.83 14.11
CA ASP A 225 9.45 -0.10 15.36
C ASP A 225 8.23 -0.48 16.24
N HIS A 226 7.06 -0.67 15.60
CA HIS A 226 5.83 -1.07 16.29
C HIS A 226 5.98 -2.39 17.07
N PHE A 227 6.73 -3.35 16.53
CA PHE A 227 7.02 -4.64 17.20
C PHE A 227 8.37 -4.68 17.92
N ASP A 228 9.06 -3.54 18.05
CA ASP A 228 10.38 -3.43 18.70
C ASP A 228 11.41 -4.44 18.13
N LEU A 229 11.41 -4.61 16.81
CA LEU A 229 12.33 -5.51 16.13
C LEU A 229 13.62 -4.79 15.72
N SER A 230 14.75 -5.49 15.79
CA SER A 230 16.01 -5.04 15.21
C SER A 230 16.01 -5.17 13.69
N ALA A 231 16.94 -4.50 13.01
CA ALA A 231 17.14 -4.68 11.58
C ALA A 231 17.57 -6.12 11.19
N ALA A 232 18.15 -6.88 12.11
CA ALA A 232 18.48 -8.29 11.88
C ALA A 232 17.26 -9.21 11.97
N GLU A 233 16.25 -8.83 12.75
CA GLU A 233 15.00 -9.57 12.91
C GLU A 233 14.02 -9.30 11.79
N LEU A 234 14.08 -8.13 11.18
CA LEU A 234 13.37 -7.78 9.94
C LEU A 234 14.39 -7.29 8.90
N PRO A 235 15.10 -8.21 8.21
CA PRO A 235 16.27 -7.86 7.38
C PRO A 235 15.93 -7.06 6.12
N LEU A 236 14.69 -7.13 5.61
CA LEU A 236 14.27 -6.36 4.43
C LEU A 236 12.89 -5.73 4.64
N TYR A 237 12.88 -4.42 4.59
CA TYR A 237 11.72 -3.57 4.77
C TYR A 237 11.43 -2.78 3.49
N ILE A 238 10.16 -2.72 3.08
CA ILE A 238 9.71 -1.91 1.95
C ILE A 238 8.74 -0.86 2.48
N GLY A 239 9.01 0.42 2.17
CA GLY A 239 8.12 1.53 2.46
C GLY A 239 7.69 2.27 1.19
N THR A 240 6.55 2.96 1.24
CA THR A 240 6.10 3.81 0.13
C THR A 240 5.99 5.28 0.53
N LEU A 241 6.34 6.16 -0.39
CA LEU A 241 6.22 7.61 -0.24
C LEU A 241 4.84 8.11 -0.73
N GLY A 242 4.06 7.24 -1.35
CA GLY A 242 2.79 7.58 -2.01
C GLY A 242 1.54 7.44 -1.14
N LYS A 243 1.68 7.16 0.16
CA LYS A 243 0.54 7.01 1.08
C LYS A 243 0.66 8.01 2.23
N ALA A 244 1.03 7.59 3.42
CA ALA A 244 1.11 8.50 4.58
C ALA A 244 2.09 9.69 4.37
N LEU A 245 3.15 9.52 3.55
CA LEU A 245 4.01 10.63 3.17
C LEU A 245 3.40 11.58 2.13
N GLY A 246 2.27 11.25 1.54
CA GLY A 246 1.53 12.14 0.65
C GLY A 246 2.21 12.47 -0.69
N GLY A 247 3.17 11.65 -1.17
CA GLY A 247 3.93 11.98 -2.36
C GLY A 247 4.03 10.86 -3.39
N PHE A 248 5.24 10.62 -3.91
CA PHE A 248 5.50 9.62 -4.93
C PHE A 248 6.85 8.95 -4.71
N GLY A 249 6.91 7.65 -4.95
CA GLY A 249 8.11 6.83 -4.79
C GLY A 249 7.93 5.73 -3.76
N ALA A 250 9.00 4.99 -3.53
CA ALA A 250 9.11 3.96 -2.53
C ALA A 250 10.60 3.75 -2.17
N PHE A 251 10.86 2.93 -1.16
CA PHE A 251 12.22 2.55 -0.81
C PHE A 251 12.26 1.13 -0.26
N ALA A 252 13.41 0.50 -0.41
CA ALA A 252 13.80 -0.69 0.31
C ALA A 252 14.83 -0.30 1.37
N ALA A 253 14.75 -0.87 2.58
CA ALA A 253 15.72 -0.64 3.64
C ALA A 253 16.21 -1.97 4.24
N GLY A 254 17.48 -2.03 4.60
CA GLY A 254 18.15 -3.21 5.13
C GLY A 254 19.59 -2.92 5.54
N ASP A 255 20.38 -3.98 5.70
CA ASP A 255 21.82 -3.84 5.95
C ASP A 255 22.59 -3.40 4.68
N GLU A 256 23.84 -2.96 4.87
CA GLU A 256 24.70 -2.48 3.79
C GLU A 256 24.88 -3.54 2.69
N ALA A 257 25.16 -4.79 3.07
CA ALA A 257 25.42 -5.87 2.12
C ALA A 257 24.19 -6.21 1.26
N THR A 258 23.01 -6.24 1.87
CA THR A 258 21.74 -6.46 1.17
C THR A 258 21.45 -5.30 0.22
N MET A 259 21.64 -4.05 0.65
CA MET A 259 21.43 -2.89 -0.21
C MET A 259 22.44 -2.83 -1.35
N ASP A 260 23.71 -3.13 -1.13
CA ASP A 260 24.70 -3.25 -2.19
C ASP A 260 24.33 -4.33 -3.20
N TYR A 261 23.84 -5.48 -2.72
CA TYR A 261 23.39 -6.56 -3.59
C TYR A 261 22.21 -6.09 -4.46
N LEU A 262 21.23 -5.39 -3.89
CA LEU A 262 20.09 -4.86 -4.65
C LEU A 262 20.53 -3.84 -5.72
N VAL A 263 21.51 -3.00 -5.44
CA VAL A 263 22.11 -2.09 -6.44
C VAL A 263 22.65 -2.86 -7.64
N GLN A 264 23.24 -4.05 -7.44
CA GLN A 264 23.82 -4.85 -8.53
C GLN A 264 22.77 -5.67 -9.30
N PHE A 265 21.68 -6.11 -8.65
CA PHE A 265 20.80 -7.15 -9.20
C PHE A 265 19.33 -6.74 -9.35
N ALA A 266 18.86 -5.70 -8.67
CA ALA A 266 17.48 -5.25 -8.76
C ALA A 266 17.20 -4.52 -10.08
N ARG A 267 16.70 -5.24 -11.08
CA ARG A 267 16.45 -4.71 -12.43
C ARG A 267 15.61 -3.43 -12.47
N PRO A 268 14.51 -3.27 -11.66
CA PRO A 268 13.76 -2.03 -11.59
C PRO A 268 14.55 -0.83 -11.00
N TYR A 269 15.63 -1.07 -10.27
CA TYR A 269 16.56 -0.03 -9.83
C TYR A 269 17.56 0.33 -10.94
N ILE A 270 18.15 -0.68 -11.58
CA ILE A 270 19.23 -0.52 -12.56
C ILE A 270 18.73 0.16 -13.83
N TYR A 271 17.57 -0.28 -14.36
CA TYR A 271 17.10 0.04 -15.71
C TYR A 271 15.95 1.05 -15.77
N THR A 272 15.58 1.65 -14.63
CA THR A 272 14.52 2.66 -14.57
C THR A 272 15.10 4.04 -14.32
N THR A 273 14.54 5.08 -14.95
CA THR A 273 14.87 6.47 -14.65
C THR A 273 14.65 6.74 -13.16
N ALA A 274 15.62 7.40 -12.53
CA ALA A 274 15.55 7.77 -11.11
C ALA A 274 14.35 8.68 -10.81
N LEU A 275 13.91 8.66 -9.56
CA LEU A 275 12.90 9.59 -9.05
C LEU A 275 13.30 11.04 -9.37
N PRO A 276 12.38 11.91 -9.82
CA PRO A 276 12.74 13.32 -10.01
C PRO A 276 13.32 13.96 -8.74
N PRO A 277 14.48 14.66 -8.82
CA PRO A 277 15.12 15.23 -7.64
C PRO A 277 14.23 16.21 -6.86
N ALA A 278 13.40 16.99 -7.58
CA ALA A 278 12.43 17.88 -6.94
C ALA A 278 11.39 17.13 -6.09
N VAL A 279 10.98 15.93 -6.52
CA VAL A 279 10.10 15.07 -5.76
C VAL A 279 10.82 14.52 -4.53
N ALA A 280 12.09 14.10 -4.66
CA ALA A 280 12.90 13.64 -3.53
C ALA A 280 13.03 14.73 -2.44
N ALA A 281 13.28 15.99 -2.83
CA ALA A 281 13.31 17.12 -1.90
C ALA A 281 11.95 17.37 -1.20
N ALA A 282 10.86 17.29 -1.94
CA ALA A 282 9.51 17.41 -1.36
C ALA A 282 9.22 16.28 -0.37
N MET A 283 9.71 15.06 -0.64
CA MET A 283 9.57 13.92 0.27
C MET A 283 10.39 14.08 1.55
N LEU A 284 11.57 14.68 1.49
CA LEU A 284 12.32 15.07 2.70
C LEU A 284 11.49 16.01 3.60
N ALA A 285 10.87 17.02 3.02
CA ALA A 285 10.03 17.95 3.77
C ALA A 285 8.80 17.24 4.36
N ASN A 286 8.16 16.33 3.63
CA ASN A 286 7.02 15.57 4.16
C ASN A 286 7.45 14.53 5.20
N LEU A 287 8.63 13.95 5.10
CA LEU A 287 9.18 13.08 6.14
C LEU A 287 9.31 13.81 7.48
N GLU A 288 9.79 15.05 7.46
CA GLU A 288 9.85 15.88 8.68
C GLU A 288 8.44 16.19 9.23
N ARG A 289 7.47 16.49 8.36
CA ARG A 289 6.07 16.69 8.76
C ARG A 289 5.45 15.41 9.34
N MET A 290 5.75 14.26 8.76
CA MET A 290 5.28 12.94 9.21
C MET A 290 5.73 12.61 10.62
N LYS A 291 6.89 13.09 11.06
CA LYS A 291 7.40 12.89 12.44
C LYS A 291 6.53 13.58 13.51
N ASN A 292 5.62 14.48 13.10
CA ASN A 292 4.68 15.11 14.03
C ASN A 292 3.64 14.11 14.52
N ASP A 293 3.74 13.67 15.76
CA ASP A 293 2.84 12.69 16.38
C ASP A 293 1.39 13.15 16.45
N GLN A 294 1.14 14.46 16.44
CA GLN A 294 -0.22 15.00 16.46
C GLN A 294 -1.07 14.50 15.29
N LEU A 295 -0.49 14.33 14.10
CA LEU A 295 -1.20 13.78 12.94
C LEU A 295 -1.64 12.33 13.16
N ARG A 296 -0.77 11.50 13.75
CA ARG A 296 -1.10 10.11 14.08
C ARG A 296 -2.12 10.01 15.18
N LEU A 297 -2.01 10.83 16.22
CA LEU A 297 -3.02 10.90 17.29
C LEU A 297 -4.40 11.25 16.73
N GLN A 298 -4.49 12.26 15.86
CA GLN A 298 -5.73 12.63 15.18
C GLN A 298 -6.28 11.48 14.34
N LEU A 299 -5.42 10.78 13.60
CA LEU A 299 -5.81 9.61 12.81
C LEU A 299 -6.38 8.49 13.69
N HIS A 300 -5.67 8.12 14.75
CA HIS A 300 -6.12 7.08 15.67
C HIS A 300 -7.38 7.47 16.45
N ASP A 301 -7.54 8.75 16.81
CA ASP A 301 -8.77 9.26 17.42
C ASP A 301 -9.95 9.13 16.45
N SER A 302 -9.76 9.50 15.19
CA SER A 302 -10.76 9.34 14.13
C SER A 302 -11.15 7.88 13.91
N ILE A 303 -10.18 6.95 13.92
CA ILE A 303 -10.44 5.51 13.81
C ILE A 303 -11.25 5.01 15.00
N ARG A 304 -10.86 5.34 16.23
CA ARG A 304 -11.59 4.95 17.45
C ARG A 304 -13.02 5.51 17.44
N TYR A 305 -13.17 6.78 17.12
CA TYR A 305 -14.47 7.43 17.04
C TYR A 305 -15.38 6.75 16.01
N PHE A 306 -14.88 6.53 14.79
CA PHE A 306 -15.64 5.85 13.74
C PHE A 306 -16.08 4.45 14.17
N ARG A 307 -15.15 3.62 14.69
CA ARG A 307 -15.43 2.25 15.10
C ARG A 307 -16.45 2.18 16.23
N GLN A 308 -16.32 3.02 17.25
CA GLN A 308 -17.27 3.11 18.34
C GLN A 308 -18.68 3.40 17.81
N ARG A 309 -18.82 4.48 17.04
CA ARG A 309 -20.12 4.90 16.50
C ARG A 309 -20.71 3.92 15.52
N ALA A 310 -19.88 3.30 14.67
CA ALA A 310 -20.33 2.25 13.75
C ALA A 310 -20.83 1.00 14.49
N SER A 311 -20.19 0.62 15.59
CA SER A 311 -20.66 -0.47 16.46
C SER A 311 -22.02 -0.16 17.10
N GLU A 312 -22.24 1.07 17.55
CA GLU A 312 -23.54 1.53 18.11
C GLU A 312 -24.68 1.43 17.07
N LEU A 313 -24.35 1.57 15.78
CA LEU A 313 -25.28 1.39 14.65
C LEU A 313 -25.42 -0.06 14.19
N GLY A 314 -24.69 -1.00 14.80
CA GLY A 314 -24.68 -2.40 14.40
C GLY A 314 -24.02 -2.64 13.03
N LEU A 315 -23.15 -1.76 12.55
CA LEU A 315 -22.47 -1.92 11.27
C LEU A 315 -21.41 -3.05 11.34
N ASN A 316 -21.43 -3.96 10.35
CA ASN A 316 -20.57 -5.15 10.31
C ASN A 316 -19.14 -4.80 9.84
N LEU A 317 -18.36 -4.18 10.71
CA LEU A 317 -16.96 -3.84 10.44
C LEU A 317 -16.05 -5.06 10.65
N MET A 318 -15.08 -5.23 9.76
CA MET A 318 -13.96 -6.16 9.99
C MET A 318 -13.08 -5.66 11.15
N ALA A 319 -12.34 -6.58 11.74
CA ALA A 319 -11.34 -6.24 12.77
C ALA A 319 -10.16 -5.50 12.11
N SER A 320 -10.03 -4.22 12.38
CA SER A 320 -8.93 -3.38 11.88
C SER A 320 -8.74 -2.16 12.78
N ASP A 321 -7.54 -2.00 13.30
CA ASP A 321 -7.11 -0.78 14.01
C ASP A 321 -6.33 0.18 13.10
N SER A 322 -6.24 -0.15 11.81
CA SER A 322 -5.57 0.65 10.77
C SER A 322 -6.48 1.75 10.20
N PRO A 323 -5.97 2.67 9.37
CA PRO A 323 -6.80 3.64 8.66
C PRO A 323 -7.83 3.03 7.71
N ILE A 324 -7.68 1.76 7.37
CA ILE A 324 -8.55 1.03 6.45
C ILE A 324 -9.64 0.34 7.27
N GLN A 325 -10.89 0.72 7.06
CA GLN A 325 -12.05 0.27 7.82
C GLN A 325 -13.07 -0.40 6.88
N PRO A 326 -12.94 -1.72 6.64
CA PRO A 326 -13.85 -2.41 5.74
C PRO A 326 -15.19 -2.68 6.43
N LEU A 327 -16.28 -2.29 5.76
CA LEU A 327 -17.64 -2.62 6.13
C LEU A 327 -18.14 -3.76 5.26
N MET A 328 -18.38 -4.93 5.84
CA MET A 328 -18.84 -6.12 5.14
C MET A 328 -20.28 -5.95 4.70
N VAL A 329 -20.54 -6.20 3.41
CA VAL A 329 -21.87 -6.16 2.81
C VAL A 329 -22.26 -7.55 2.29
N GLY A 330 -21.32 -8.26 1.65
CA GLY A 330 -21.49 -9.61 1.12
C GLY A 330 -21.81 -9.63 -0.38
N PRO A 331 -23.05 -9.38 -0.82
CA PRO A 331 -23.40 -9.38 -2.25
C PRO A 331 -22.76 -8.21 -3.00
N GLU A 332 -22.28 -8.47 -4.22
CA GLU A 332 -21.67 -7.44 -5.07
C GLU A 332 -22.65 -6.33 -5.46
N THR A 333 -23.87 -6.74 -5.82
CA THR A 333 -24.95 -5.82 -6.24
C THR A 333 -25.29 -4.82 -5.14
N ASP A 334 -25.41 -5.30 -3.90
CA ASP A 334 -25.77 -4.48 -2.74
C ASP A 334 -24.62 -3.52 -2.40
N THR A 335 -23.37 -4.02 -2.44
CA THR A 335 -22.17 -3.19 -2.20
C THR A 335 -22.07 -2.05 -3.21
N LEU A 336 -22.36 -2.32 -4.48
CA LEU A 336 -22.38 -1.30 -5.53
C LEU A 336 -23.53 -0.30 -5.33
N ALA A 337 -24.73 -0.80 -4.96
CA ALA A 337 -25.90 0.04 -4.71
C ALA A 337 -25.67 1.00 -3.53
N ILE A 338 -25.13 0.51 -2.42
CA ILE A 338 -24.79 1.32 -1.25
C ILE A 338 -23.72 2.35 -1.60
N SER A 339 -22.65 1.95 -2.30
CA SER A 339 -21.59 2.91 -2.73
C SER A 339 -22.16 4.00 -3.62
N ALA A 340 -23.07 3.69 -4.54
CA ALA A 340 -23.72 4.67 -5.42
C ALA A 340 -24.67 5.61 -4.63
N ALA A 341 -25.40 5.09 -3.64
CA ALA A 341 -26.27 5.88 -2.78
C ALA A 341 -25.47 6.86 -1.90
N LEU A 342 -24.34 6.42 -1.32
CA LEU A 342 -23.41 7.30 -0.61
C LEU A 342 -22.88 8.40 -1.52
N GLU A 343 -22.52 8.07 -2.75
CA GLU A 343 -22.05 9.06 -3.72
C GLU A 343 -23.15 10.06 -4.10
N ALA A 344 -24.40 9.63 -4.19
CA ALA A 344 -25.54 10.52 -4.40
C ALA A 344 -25.70 11.51 -3.22
N ASP A 345 -25.43 11.09 -1.99
CA ASP A 345 -25.38 11.94 -0.79
C ASP A 345 -24.10 12.80 -0.69
N GLY A 346 -23.22 12.76 -1.72
CA GLY A 346 -21.98 13.53 -1.75
C GLY A 346 -20.85 12.92 -0.90
N ILE A 347 -20.85 11.58 -0.71
CA ILE A 347 -19.84 10.86 0.07
C ILE A 347 -19.22 9.77 -0.82
N TRP A 348 -17.90 9.82 -1.00
CA TRP A 348 -17.20 8.86 -1.85
C TRP A 348 -16.56 7.76 -1.02
N VAL A 349 -17.10 6.53 -1.18
CA VAL A 349 -16.58 5.29 -0.58
C VAL A 349 -16.43 4.24 -1.67
N THR A 350 -15.29 3.52 -1.68
CA THR A 350 -15.02 2.51 -2.72
C THR A 350 -15.65 1.17 -2.39
N ALA A 351 -16.43 0.61 -3.34
CA ALA A 351 -16.90 -0.78 -3.31
C ALA A 351 -15.78 -1.73 -3.77
N ILE A 352 -15.35 -2.63 -2.90
CA ILE A 352 -14.40 -3.71 -3.20
C ILE A 352 -15.19 -4.99 -3.47
N ARG A 353 -14.92 -5.62 -4.61
CA ARG A 353 -15.67 -6.76 -5.11
C ARG A 353 -14.77 -7.73 -5.89
N PRO A 354 -15.24 -8.91 -6.29
CA PRO A 354 -14.49 -9.84 -7.12
C PRO A 354 -13.93 -9.16 -8.41
N PRO A 355 -12.75 -9.53 -8.88
CA PRO A 355 -11.86 -10.58 -8.35
C PRO A 355 -10.90 -10.11 -7.24
N THR A 356 -11.04 -8.86 -6.74
CA THR A 356 -10.16 -8.31 -5.70
C THR A 356 -10.35 -9.02 -4.36
N VAL A 357 -11.60 -9.41 -4.07
CA VAL A 357 -11.99 -10.22 -2.91
C VAL A 357 -12.80 -11.42 -3.37
N PRO A 358 -12.95 -12.50 -2.57
CA PRO A 358 -13.78 -13.66 -2.92
C PRO A 358 -15.24 -13.30 -3.19
N GLU A 359 -15.94 -14.15 -3.95
CA GLU A 359 -17.39 -14.04 -4.13
C GLU A 359 -18.13 -14.09 -2.78
N GLY A 360 -19.16 -13.28 -2.63
CA GLY A 360 -19.95 -13.17 -1.39
C GLY A 360 -19.25 -12.42 -0.26
N SER A 361 -18.06 -11.85 -0.49
CA SER A 361 -17.31 -11.09 0.52
C SER A 361 -17.04 -9.65 0.10
N SER A 362 -17.92 -9.08 -0.73
CA SER A 362 -17.83 -7.69 -1.14
C SER A 362 -18.03 -6.75 0.05
N ARG A 363 -17.34 -5.64 0.04
CA ARG A 363 -17.27 -4.69 1.15
C ARG A 363 -17.12 -3.26 0.68
N LEU A 364 -17.55 -2.32 1.50
CA LEU A 364 -17.15 -0.93 1.36
C LEU A 364 -15.79 -0.74 2.04
N ARG A 365 -14.80 -0.24 1.31
CA ARG A 365 -13.49 0.10 1.88
C ARG A 365 -13.49 1.57 2.25
N ILE A 366 -13.77 1.84 3.52
CA ILE A 366 -13.72 3.17 4.10
C ILE A 366 -12.28 3.44 4.54
N THR A 367 -11.73 4.60 4.17
CA THR A 367 -10.37 4.98 4.57
C THR A 367 -10.43 6.29 5.34
N LEU A 368 -9.88 6.29 6.54
CA LEU A 368 -9.76 7.46 7.39
C LEU A 368 -8.39 8.11 7.23
N THR A 369 -8.33 9.43 7.40
CA THR A 369 -7.09 10.20 7.40
C THR A 369 -7.05 11.13 8.62
N ALA A 370 -5.87 11.63 8.98
CA ALA A 370 -5.70 12.58 10.06
C ALA A 370 -6.50 13.88 9.88
N ALA A 371 -6.83 14.19 8.63
CA ALA A 371 -7.58 15.40 8.30
C ALA A 371 -9.10 15.22 8.46
N HIS A 372 -9.64 14.01 8.63
CA HIS A 372 -11.05 13.78 8.93
C HIS A 372 -11.39 14.25 10.34
N GLN A 373 -12.42 15.09 10.44
CA GLN A 373 -12.99 15.55 11.72
C GLN A 373 -14.24 14.74 12.06
N SER A 374 -14.68 14.78 13.32
CA SER A 374 -15.89 14.09 13.79
C SER A 374 -17.12 14.38 12.94
N GLN A 375 -17.32 15.64 12.52
CA GLN A 375 -18.45 16.02 11.65
C GLN A 375 -18.45 15.30 10.29
N HIS A 376 -17.26 15.01 9.71
CA HIS A 376 -17.16 14.27 8.47
C HIS A 376 -17.53 12.79 8.69
N ILE A 377 -17.07 12.23 9.81
CA ILE A 377 -17.37 10.86 10.22
C ILE A 377 -18.86 10.70 10.54
N ASP A 378 -19.47 11.64 11.26
CA ASP A 378 -20.89 11.65 11.57
C ASP A 378 -21.75 11.70 10.30
N ARG A 379 -21.37 12.52 9.32
CA ARG A 379 -22.04 12.59 8.02
C ARG A 379 -21.98 11.24 7.29
N LEU A 380 -20.82 10.56 7.30
CA LEU A 380 -20.67 9.22 6.75
C LEU A 380 -21.57 8.21 7.49
N LEU A 381 -21.54 8.21 8.83
CA LEU A 381 -22.31 7.27 9.66
C LEU A 381 -23.81 7.42 9.47
N VAL A 382 -24.33 8.65 9.39
CA VAL A 382 -25.75 8.93 9.10
C VAL A 382 -26.14 8.37 7.72
N ALA A 383 -25.29 8.51 6.72
CA ALA A 383 -25.56 7.97 5.39
C ALA A 383 -25.46 6.43 5.37
N LEU A 384 -24.49 5.85 6.08
CA LEU A 384 -24.40 4.38 6.23
C LEU A 384 -25.62 3.83 6.97
N ASP A 385 -26.09 4.47 8.04
CA ASP A 385 -27.29 4.06 8.77
C ASP A 385 -28.55 4.07 7.88
N ARG A 386 -28.63 5.00 6.94
CA ARG A 386 -29.75 5.09 5.98
C ARG A 386 -29.69 4.02 4.89
N HIS A 387 -28.49 3.71 4.39
CA HIS A 387 -28.32 2.92 3.16
C HIS A 387 -27.88 1.47 3.38
N VAL A 388 -27.35 1.12 4.55
CA VAL A 388 -27.01 -0.27 4.89
C VAL A 388 -28.24 -0.97 5.46
N PRO A 389 -28.78 -1.99 4.77
CA PRO A 389 -29.96 -2.72 5.24
C PRO A 389 -29.75 -3.41 6.59
N ALA A 390 -30.82 -3.59 7.36
CA ALA A 390 -30.76 -4.21 8.69
C ALA A 390 -30.20 -5.64 8.65
N GLU A 391 -30.50 -6.40 7.60
CA GLU A 391 -30.03 -7.77 7.39
C GLU A 391 -28.52 -7.89 7.11
N GLN A 392 -27.84 -6.78 6.86
CA GLN A 392 -26.37 -6.70 6.63
C GLN A 392 -25.63 -6.12 7.85
N ARG A 393 -26.35 -5.95 8.97
CA ARG A 393 -25.78 -5.50 10.25
C ARG A 393 -25.54 -6.68 11.20
N LEU A 394 -24.80 -6.42 12.27
CA LEU A 394 -24.53 -7.41 13.36
C LEU A 394 -25.74 -7.61 14.25
#